data_f2b6ae091f124d5a3f7e7881d4b24c87
#
_entry.id   f2b6ae091f124d5a3f7e7881d4b24c87
#
_cell.length_a   1.000
_cell.length_b   1.000
_cell.length_c   1.000
_cell.angle_alpha   90.00
_cell.angle_beta   90.00
_cell.angle_gamma   90.00
#
_symmetry.space_group_name_H-M   'P 1'
#
loop_
_entity.id
_entity.type
_entity.pdbx_description
1 polymer ?
#
loop_
_entity_poly.entity_id
_entity_poly.type
_entity_poly.pdbx_seq_one_letter_code
_entity_poly.pdbx_strand_id
1 'polypeptide(L)'
;MKNKLLLFGCVFAASFGAFVVGLNLGGISGALEFITAEFDLSAMTMGLVTSAIMIGCLIGALLGGRYSDKYGRKNMLVISAVILTLSAAGCALASNAAWLIAARFLGGCGMGVLSAVIPIYISEISPAKWRGTFVSFYQLFIVIGTVSY
;
A
#
# COMPACT_ATOMS: atom_id res chain seq x y z
N MET A 1 -6.78 -26.08 18.31
CA MET A 1 -6.71 -24.71 18.87
C MET A 1 -5.53 -23.91 18.33
N LYS A 2 -4.34 -24.48 18.12
CA LYS A 2 -3.16 -23.78 17.55
C LYS A 2 -3.40 -23.16 16.18
N ASN A 3 -4.16 -23.82 15.30
CA ASN A 3 -4.43 -23.31 13.94
C ASN A 3 -5.32 -22.05 13.92
N LYS A 4 -6.18 -21.83 14.89
CA LYS A 4 -7.03 -20.64 14.96
C LYS A 4 -6.22 -19.39 15.37
N LEU A 5 -5.30 -19.54 16.31
CA LEU A 5 -4.43 -18.46 16.77
C LEU A 5 -3.48 -18.00 15.63
N LEU A 6 -2.94 -18.95 14.89
CA LEU A 6 -2.13 -18.67 13.70
C LEU A 6 -2.93 -17.95 12.61
N LEU A 7 -4.17 -18.37 12.37
CA LEU A 7 -5.06 -17.72 11.40
C LEU A 7 -5.33 -16.26 11.78
N PHE A 8 -5.70 -16.00 13.03
CA PHE A 8 -5.93 -14.64 13.52
C PHE A 8 -4.66 -13.79 13.42
N GLY A 9 -3.50 -14.33 13.75
CA GLY A 9 -2.22 -13.66 13.61
C GLY A 9 -1.90 -13.27 12.15
N CYS A 10 -2.13 -14.18 11.20
CA CYS A 10 -1.91 -13.91 9.76
C CYS A 10 -2.90 -12.86 9.22
N VAL A 11 -4.18 -12.93 9.61
CA VAL A 11 -5.19 -11.93 9.21
C VAL A 11 -4.85 -10.57 9.80
N PHE A 12 -4.45 -10.51 11.07
CA PHE A 12 -4.06 -9.27 11.71
C PHE A 12 -2.83 -8.63 11.08
N ALA A 13 -1.79 -9.42 10.79
CA ALA A 13 -0.59 -8.96 10.09
C ALA A 13 -0.90 -8.43 8.68
N ALA A 14 -1.78 -9.13 7.93
CA ALA A 14 -2.23 -8.68 6.62
C ALA A 14 -3.06 -7.39 6.71
N SER A 15 -3.92 -7.26 7.72
CA SER A 15 -4.70 -6.05 7.97
C SER A 15 -3.83 -4.86 8.39
N PHE A 16 -2.70 -5.10 9.05
CA PHE A 16 -1.73 -4.05 9.32
C PHE A 16 -1.08 -3.50 8.04
N GLY A 17 -0.86 -4.36 7.04
CA GLY A 17 -0.49 -3.92 5.69
C GLY A 17 -1.54 -2.98 5.06
N ALA A 18 -2.82 -3.25 5.29
CA ALA A 18 -3.93 -2.39 4.87
C ALA A 18 -3.90 -1.01 5.55
N PHE A 19 -3.58 -0.98 6.84
CA PHE A 19 -3.40 0.28 7.58
C PHE A 19 -2.29 1.14 6.98
N VAL A 20 -1.14 0.55 6.61
CA VAL A 20 -0.05 1.26 5.93
C VAL A 20 -0.49 1.81 4.57
N VAL A 21 -1.30 1.07 3.81
CA VAL A 21 -1.90 1.57 2.56
C VAL A 21 -2.80 2.78 2.84
N GLY A 22 -3.63 2.71 3.88
CA GLY A 22 -4.49 3.81 4.33
C GLY A 22 -3.70 5.05 4.73
N LEU A 23 -2.63 4.89 5.53
CA LEU A 23 -1.73 5.98 5.91
C LEU A 23 -1.10 6.66 4.69
N ASN A 24 -0.68 5.88 3.68
CA ASN A 24 -0.15 6.47 2.45
C ASN A 24 -1.17 7.27 1.67
N LEU A 25 -2.44 6.83 1.65
CA LEU A 25 -3.53 7.57 0.99
C LEU A 25 -3.87 8.88 1.75
N GLY A 26 -3.96 8.84 3.08
CA GLY A 26 -4.20 10.02 3.91
C GLY A 26 -3.01 10.98 3.90
N GLY A 27 -1.80 10.46 4.04
CA GLY A 27 -0.56 11.22 4.11
C GLY A 27 -0.25 12.05 2.86
N ILE A 28 -0.78 11.66 1.70
CA ILE A 28 -0.64 12.46 0.49
C ILE A 28 -1.34 13.81 0.67
N SER A 29 -2.54 13.83 1.22
CA SER A 29 -3.31 15.07 1.39
C SER A 29 -2.65 16.04 2.37
N GLY A 30 -2.10 15.55 3.48
CA GLY A 30 -1.42 16.38 4.48
C GLY A 30 -0.01 16.81 4.07
N ALA A 31 0.76 15.89 3.48
CA ALA A 31 2.13 16.17 3.07
C ALA A 31 2.21 17.10 1.84
N LEU A 32 1.20 17.10 0.97
CA LEU A 32 1.15 17.95 -0.22
C LEU A 32 1.27 19.44 0.12
N GLU A 33 0.62 19.92 1.16
CA GLU A 33 0.71 21.33 1.59
C GLU A 33 2.15 21.72 2.00
N PHE A 34 2.82 20.87 2.77
CA PHE A 34 4.20 21.12 3.23
C PHE A 34 5.21 21.01 2.07
N ILE A 35 5.07 20.00 1.20
CA ILE A 35 5.95 19.79 0.06
C ILE A 35 5.82 20.95 -0.94
N THR A 36 4.63 21.49 -1.13
CA THR A 36 4.38 22.63 -2.02
C THR A 36 5.07 23.88 -1.51
N ALA A 37 5.04 24.11 -0.19
CA ALA A 37 5.68 25.27 0.43
C ALA A 37 7.22 25.19 0.39
N GLU A 38 7.79 23.98 0.48
CA GLU A 38 9.24 23.80 0.56
C GLU A 38 9.94 23.76 -0.82
N PHE A 39 9.27 23.22 -1.83
CA PHE A 39 9.84 23.05 -3.19
C PHE A 39 9.28 24.01 -4.23
N ASP A 40 8.42 24.98 -3.83
CA ASP A 40 7.78 25.94 -4.74
C ASP A 40 7.17 25.26 -5.99
N LEU A 41 6.52 24.10 -5.77
CA LEU A 41 6.01 23.24 -6.82
C LEU A 41 4.83 23.90 -7.52
N SER A 42 4.90 23.97 -8.85
CA SER A 42 3.75 24.38 -9.65
C SER A 42 2.60 23.35 -9.51
N ALA A 43 1.37 23.80 -9.67
CA ALA A 43 0.19 22.92 -9.67
C ALA A 43 0.31 21.72 -10.63
N MET A 44 1.04 21.92 -11.75
CA MET A 44 1.33 20.87 -12.71
C MET A 44 2.25 19.78 -12.15
N THR A 45 3.29 20.16 -11.41
CA THR A 45 4.22 19.21 -10.78
C THR A 45 3.54 18.43 -9.66
N MET A 46 2.66 19.07 -8.89
CA MET A 46 1.81 18.39 -7.89
C MET A 46 0.91 17.33 -8.54
N GLY A 47 0.29 17.69 -9.66
CA GLY A 47 -0.51 16.75 -10.45
C GLY A 47 0.32 15.54 -10.93
N LEU A 48 1.56 15.74 -11.35
CA LEU A 48 2.46 14.67 -11.76
C LEU A 48 2.84 13.75 -10.58
N VAL A 49 3.14 14.30 -9.41
CA VAL A 49 3.46 13.51 -8.21
C VAL A 49 2.28 12.61 -7.83
N THR A 50 1.06 13.15 -7.85
CA THR A 50 -0.15 12.38 -7.51
C THR A 50 -0.47 11.35 -8.59
N SER A 51 -0.35 11.70 -9.86
CA SER A 51 -0.59 10.78 -10.98
C SER A 51 0.41 9.64 -11.01
N ALA A 52 1.67 9.88 -10.65
CA ALA A 52 2.71 8.84 -10.59
C ALA A 52 2.34 7.71 -9.63
N ILE A 53 1.75 8.03 -8.48
CA ILE A 53 1.28 7.01 -7.52
C ILE A 53 0.15 6.18 -8.12
N MET A 54 -0.82 6.83 -8.78
CA MET A 54 -1.96 6.12 -9.37
C MET A 54 -1.53 5.20 -10.50
N ILE A 55 -0.63 5.65 -11.37
CA ILE A 55 -0.06 4.83 -12.45
C ILE A 55 0.73 3.65 -11.85
N GLY A 56 1.56 3.92 -10.85
CA GLY A 56 2.30 2.89 -10.12
C GLY A 56 1.35 1.85 -9.49
N CYS A 57 0.26 2.30 -8.86
CA CYS A 57 -0.74 1.43 -8.24
C CYS A 57 -1.44 0.54 -9.29
N LEU A 58 -1.81 1.09 -10.43
CA LEU A 58 -2.41 0.33 -11.53
C LEU A 58 -1.46 -0.78 -12.02
N ILE A 59 -0.21 -0.44 -12.29
CA ILE A 59 0.81 -1.40 -12.73
C ILE A 59 1.07 -2.44 -11.64
N GLY A 60 1.22 -2.01 -10.40
CA GLY A 60 1.42 -2.88 -9.24
C GLY A 60 0.28 -3.86 -9.04
N ALA A 61 -0.98 -3.45 -9.18
CA ALA A 61 -2.14 -4.32 -9.05
C ALA A 61 -2.21 -5.37 -10.17
N LEU A 62 -1.96 -4.97 -11.41
CA LEU A 62 -1.95 -5.87 -12.57
C LEU A 62 -0.85 -6.94 -12.47
N LEU A 63 0.36 -6.50 -12.11
CA LEU A 63 1.51 -7.41 -11.95
C LEU A 63 1.40 -8.22 -10.67
N GLY A 64 0.93 -7.61 -9.58
CA GLY A 64 0.78 -8.23 -8.27
C GLY A 64 -0.10 -9.47 -8.31
N GLY A 65 -1.23 -9.43 -9.00
CA GLY A 65 -2.09 -10.59 -9.20
C GLY A 65 -1.35 -11.75 -9.87
N ARG A 66 -0.74 -11.50 -11.03
CA ARG A 66 -0.02 -12.53 -11.82
C ARG A 66 1.19 -13.11 -11.10
N TYR A 67 2.03 -12.25 -10.53
CA TYR A 67 3.24 -12.69 -9.83
C TYR A 67 2.92 -13.37 -8.49
N SER A 68 1.84 -12.97 -7.83
CA SER A 68 1.36 -13.59 -6.60
C SER A 68 0.97 -15.05 -6.80
N ASP A 69 0.41 -15.40 -7.96
CA ASP A 69 0.08 -16.79 -8.30
C ASP A 69 1.34 -17.63 -8.54
N LYS A 70 2.40 -17.02 -9.09
CA LYS A 70 3.64 -17.71 -9.46
C LYS A 70 4.62 -17.85 -8.29
N TYR A 71 4.82 -16.80 -7.50
CA TYR A 71 5.82 -16.74 -6.42
C TYR A 71 5.23 -16.96 -5.03
N GLY A 72 3.92 -17.07 -4.92
CA GLY A 72 3.19 -17.24 -3.66
C GLY A 72 2.83 -15.92 -2.99
N ARG A 73 1.66 -15.90 -2.35
CA ARG A 73 1.07 -14.71 -1.72
C ARG A 73 2.00 -14.07 -0.67
N LYS A 74 2.58 -14.91 0.21
CA LYS A 74 3.46 -14.46 1.29
C LYS A 74 4.68 -13.70 0.78
N ASN A 75 5.35 -14.23 -0.25
CA ASN A 75 6.56 -13.61 -0.80
C ASN A 75 6.24 -12.27 -1.44
N MET A 76 5.10 -12.16 -2.13
CA MET A 76 4.66 -10.91 -2.73
C MET A 76 4.32 -9.84 -1.68
N LEU A 77 3.75 -10.22 -0.53
CA LEU A 77 3.52 -9.31 0.58
C LEU A 77 4.83 -8.77 1.16
N VAL A 78 5.85 -9.61 1.31
CA VAL A 78 7.17 -9.18 1.79
C VAL A 78 7.85 -8.25 0.78
N ILE A 79 7.83 -8.61 -0.50
CA ILE A 79 8.44 -7.79 -1.57
C ILE A 79 7.78 -6.40 -1.61
N SER A 80 6.44 -6.33 -1.56
CA SER A 80 5.73 -5.06 -1.57
C SER A 80 6.00 -4.23 -0.31
N ALA A 81 6.15 -4.85 0.86
CA ALA A 81 6.54 -4.15 2.08
C ALA A 81 7.95 -3.52 1.95
N VAL A 82 8.90 -4.25 1.38
CA VAL A 82 10.25 -3.73 1.09
C VAL A 82 10.20 -2.56 0.10
N ILE A 83 9.43 -2.68 -0.98
CA ILE A 83 9.26 -1.61 -1.97
C ILE A 83 8.67 -0.35 -1.31
N LEU A 84 7.66 -0.50 -0.45
CA LEU A 84 7.06 0.62 0.27
C LEU A 84 8.04 1.30 1.22
N THR A 85 8.84 0.51 1.95
CA THR A 85 9.87 1.05 2.85
C THR A 85 10.93 1.83 2.07
N LEU A 86 11.41 1.29 0.95
CA LEU A 86 12.37 1.96 0.08
C LEU A 86 11.78 3.24 -0.53
N SER A 87 10.51 3.22 -0.93
CA SER A 87 9.81 4.40 -1.42
C SER A 87 9.69 5.48 -0.35
N ALA A 88 9.33 5.11 0.88
CA ALA A 88 9.23 6.05 1.99
C ALA A 88 10.60 6.69 2.31
N ALA A 89 11.66 5.89 2.37
CA ALA A 89 13.03 6.38 2.52
C ALA A 89 13.45 7.29 1.35
N GLY A 90 13.10 6.90 0.13
CA GLY A 90 13.36 7.70 -1.07
C GLY A 90 12.63 9.05 -1.05
N CYS A 91 11.40 9.10 -0.56
CA CYS A 91 10.66 10.35 -0.38
C CYS A 91 11.30 11.25 0.70
N ALA A 92 11.77 10.66 1.81
CA ALA A 92 12.43 11.40 2.88
C ALA A 92 13.80 12.00 2.45
N LEU A 93 14.47 11.35 1.50
CA LEU A 93 15.76 11.79 0.96
C LEU A 93 15.62 12.58 -0.35
N ALA A 94 14.40 12.93 -0.73
CA ALA A 94 14.14 13.64 -1.98
C ALA A 94 14.75 15.04 -1.95
N SER A 95 15.72 15.29 -2.83
CA SER A 95 16.38 16.60 -3.00
C SER A 95 15.77 17.41 -4.16
N ASN A 96 14.94 16.80 -4.99
CA ASN A 96 14.27 17.47 -6.12
C ASN A 96 12.96 16.75 -6.51
N ALA A 97 12.11 17.49 -7.26
CA ALA A 97 10.79 17.01 -7.66
C ALA A 97 10.84 15.73 -8.51
N ALA A 98 11.83 15.57 -9.38
CA ALA A 98 11.95 14.38 -10.23
C ALA A 98 12.23 13.12 -9.41
N TRP A 99 13.07 13.22 -8.39
CA TRP A 99 13.33 12.13 -7.44
C TRP A 99 12.09 11.76 -6.65
N LEU A 100 11.34 12.77 -6.19
CA LEU A 100 10.09 12.57 -5.47
C LEU A 100 9.05 11.82 -6.33
N ILE A 101 8.90 12.18 -7.60
CA ILE A 101 8.00 11.50 -8.55
C ILE A 101 8.39 10.02 -8.70
N ALA A 102 9.68 9.73 -8.88
CA ALA A 102 10.18 8.36 -9.02
C ALA A 102 9.93 7.53 -7.75
N ALA A 103 10.21 8.09 -6.56
CA ALA A 103 9.97 7.43 -5.29
C ALA A 103 8.46 7.16 -5.07
N ARG A 104 7.59 8.10 -5.42
CA ARG A 104 6.14 7.96 -5.34
C ARG A 104 5.59 6.92 -6.33
N PHE A 105 6.14 6.84 -7.53
CA PHE A 105 5.79 5.81 -8.50
C PHE A 105 6.11 4.40 -7.95
N LEU A 106 7.30 4.20 -7.37
CA LEU A 106 7.68 2.95 -6.72
C LEU A 106 6.75 2.60 -5.55
N GLY A 107 6.40 3.58 -4.72
CA GLY A 107 5.44 3.42 -3.65
C GLY A 107 4.07 3.00 -4.16
N GLY A 108 3.61 3.61 -5.24
CA GLY A 108 2.37 3.22 -5.94
C GLY A 108 2.40 1.76 -6.38
N CYS A 109 3.50 1.29 -6.96
CA CYS A 109 3.64 -0.12 -7.34
C CYS A 109 3.50 -1.06 -6.13
N GLY A 110 4.17 -0.76 -5.02
CA GLY A 110 4.04 -1.54 -3.77
C GLY A 110 2.61 -1.55 -3.22
N MET A 111 1.94 -0.40 -3.20
CA MET A 111 0.54 -0.28 -2.78
C MET A 111 -0.40 -1.07 -3.67
N GLY A 112 -0.20 -1.03 -5.00
CA GLY A 112 -1.00 -1.78 -5.96
C GLY A 112 -0.89 -3.29 -5.74
N VAL A 113 0.31 -3.79 -5.51
CA VAL A 113 0.52 -5.22 -5.17
C VAL A 113 -0.20 -5.57 -3.88
N LEU A 114 -0.05 -4.77 -2.81
CA LEU A 114 -0.73 -5.04 -1.53
C LEU A 114 -2.24 -5.03 -1.67
N SER A 115 -2.81 -4.05 -2.35
CA SER A 115 -4.26 -3.92 -2.53
C SER A 115 -4.86 -5.10 -3.29
N ALA A 116 -4.12 -5.70 -4.22
CA ALA A 116 -4.55 -6.89 -4.96
C ALA A 116 -4.35 -8.18 -4.16
N VAL A 117 -3.20 -8.33 -3.49
CA VAL A 117 -2.78 -9.60 -2.87
C VAL A 117 -3.41 -9.82 -1.49
N ILE A 118 -3.56 -8.78 -0.66
CA ILE A 118 -4.07 -8.93 0.71
C ILE A 118 -5.49 -9.50 0.76
N PRO A 119 -6.48 -8.99 0.01
CA PRO A 119 -7.84 -9.54 0.04
C PRO A 119 -7.88 -11.00 -0.41
N ILE A 120 -7.09 -11.34 -1.43
CA ILE A 120 -7.00 -12.71 -1.94
C ILE A 120 -6.38 -13.62 -0.87
N TYR A 121 -5.26 -13.21 -0.27
CA TYR A 121 -4.61 -13.96 0.80
C TYR A 121 -5.56 -14.20 1.99
N ILE A 122 -6.24 -13.17 2.45
CA ILE A 122 -7.22 -13.29 3.54
C ILE A 122 -8.35 -14.25 3.16
N SER A 123 -8.84 -14.18 1.94
CA SER A 123 -9.92 -15.05 1.47
C SER A 123 -9.52 -16.53 1.36
N GLU A 124 -8.25 -16.80 1.02
CA GLU A 124 -7.71 -18.16 0.90
C GLU A 124 -7.48 -18.83 2.26
N ILE A 125 -6.97 -18.08 3.25
CA ILE A 125 -6.69 -18.63 4.59
C ILE A 125 -7.92 -18.67 5.49
N SER A 126 -8.99 -17.95 5.14
CA SER A 126 -10.17 -17.79 5.98
C SER A 126 -11.20 -18.90 5.72
N PRO A 127 -11.83 -19.48 6.79
CA PRO A 127 -12.97 -20.36 6.64
C PRO A 127 -14.12 -19.66 5.92
N ALA A 128 -14.86 -20.37 5.07
CA ALA A 128 -15.94 -19.83 4.24
C ALA A 128 -16.95 -18.98 5.05
N LYS A 129 -17.24 -19.40 6.30
CA LYS A 129 -18.18 -18.72 7.22
C LYS A 129 -17.71 -17.32 7.64
N TRP A 130 -16.40 -17.07 7.74
CA TRP A 130 -15.80 -15.84 8.28
C TRP A 130 -15.08 -14.99 7.23
N ARG A 131 -15.05 -15.47 5.97
CA ARG A 131 -14.31 -14.82 4.88
C ARG A 131 -14.74 -13.36 4.67
N GLY A 132 -16.05 -13.12 4.62
CA GLY A 132 -16.59 -11.76 4.48
C GLY A 132 -16.18 -10.83 5.62
N THR A 133 -16.28 -11.33 6.86
CA THR A 133 -15.90 -10.57 8.06
C THR A 133 -14.43 -10.17 8.02
N PHE A 134 -13.53 -11.06 7.66
CA PHE A 134 -12.09 -10.76 7.62
C PHE A 134 -11.71 -9.81 6.48
N VAL A 135 -12.39 -9.90 5.34
CA VAL A 135 -12.21 -8.92 4.26
C VAL A 135 -12.75 -7.54 4.67
N SER A 136 -13.84 -7.48 5.44
CA SER A 136 -14.36 -6.21 6.00
C SER A 136 -13.38 -5.60 7.01
N PHE A 137 -12.69 -6.41 7.82
CA PHE A 137 -11.62 -5.94 8.70
C PHE A 137 -10.47 -5.28 7.91
N TYR A 138 -10.06 -5.89 6.81
CA TYR A 138 -9.08 -5.29 5.91
C TYR A 138 -9.50 -3.89 5.45
N GLN A 139 -10.74 -3.74 5.00
CA GLN A 139 -11.29 -2.46 4.56
C GLN A 139 -11.35 -1.44 5.71
N LEU A 140 -11.74 -1.87 6.90
CA LEU A 140 -11.77 -1.04 8.10
C LEU A 140 -10.38 -0.48 8.44
N PHE A 141 -9.33 -1.30 8.36
CA PHE A 141 -7.95 -0.88 8.61
C PHE A 141 -7.45 0.15 7.59
N ILE A 142 -7.85 0.06 6.32
CA ILE A 142 -7.56 1.10 5.32
C ILE A 142 -8.19 2.43 5.75
N VAL A 143 -9.50 2.40 6.11
CA VAL A 143 -10.21 3.61 6.52
C VAL A 143 -9.59 4.23 7.78
N ILE A 144 -9.29 3.42 8.79
CA ILE A 144 -8.61 3.89 10.01
C ILE A 144 -7.26 4.52 9.66
N GLY A 145 -6.45 3.89 8.80
CA GLY A 145 -5.18 4.43 8.34
C GLY A 145 -5.34 5.77 7.63
N THR A 146 -6.37 5.91 6.79
CA THR A 146 -6.63 7.16 6.06
C THR A 146 -7.06 8.30 6.99
N VAL A 147 -7.85 7.99 8.02
CA VAL A 147 -8.36 8.99 8.98
C VAL A 147 -7.34 9.33 10.07
N SER A 148 -6.36 8.47 10.33
CA SER A 148 -5.32 8.68 11.36
C SER A 148 -4.29 9.74 10.98
N TYR A 149 -4.40 10.31 9.81
CA TYR A 149 -3.52 11.37 9.29
C TYR A 149 -4.18 12.72 9.40
#